data_78e3c2df5b4a46d7c1506718c99d2c1b
#
_entry.id   78e3c2df5b4a46d7c1506718c99d2c1b
#
_cell.length_a   1.000
_cell.length_b   1.000
_cell.length_c   1.000
_cell.angle_alpha   90.00
_cell.angle_beta   90.00
_cell.angle_gamma   90.00
#
_symmetry.space_group_name_H-M   'P 1'
#
loop_
_entity.id
_entity.type
_entity.pdbx_description
1 polymer ?
#
loop_
_entity_poly.entity_id
_entity_poly.type
_entity_poly.pdbx_seq_one_letter_code
_entity_poly.pdbx_strand_id
1 'polypeptide(L)'
;HLCSNDEIQLMEKLFFEYISLGEITEDNMKAEPLMRNANIVSFDMKALNTQGNPNGIHPRLSCILAKYAGQSNKTSFLGLFELNDNVISNKLYSEIIWYFIDGIDKRIVETDFNDSQTFNKYIVQTSGRDITFFKSKISEKWWMLIHSPSSSSTNYLPCLEGDYQYALNDNIPGRWLKATKRI
;
A
#
# COMPACT_ATOMS: atom_id res chain seq x y z
N HIS A 1 12.62 10.20 8.07
CA HIS A 1 13.18 11.49 8.54
C HIS A 1 12.46 12.06 9.75
N LEU A 2 11.18 11.71 9.92
CA LEU A 2 10.37 12.07 11.10
C LEU A 2 10.21 10.90 12.09
N CYS A 3 10.56 9.68 11.70
CA CYS A 3 10.54 8.52 12.58
C CYS A 3 11.92 8.32 13.24
N SER A 4 11.91 8.02 14.51
CA SER A 4 13.11 7.61 15.25
C SER A 4 13.53 6.17 14.88
N ASN A 5 14.79 5.82 15.14
CA ASN A 5 15.24 4.45 14.95
C ASN A 5 14.46 3.44 15.82
N ASP A 6 14.02 3.86 17.01
CA ASP A 6 13.25 3.00 17.91
C ASP A 6 11.85 2.70 17.34
N GLU A 7 11.20 3.68 16.70
CA GLU A 7 9.91 3.48 16.02
C GLU A 7 10.06 2.53 14.84
N ILE A 8 11.11 2.66 14.02
CA ILE A 8 11.39 1.75 12.91
C ILE A 8 11.62 0.33 13.43
N GLN A 9 12.46 0.17 14.47
CA GLN A 9 12.70 -1.14 15.09
C GLN A 9 11.42 -1.76 15.68
N LEU A 10 10.54 -0.95 16.25
CA LEU A 10 9.23 -1.41 16.75
C LEU A 10 8.36 -1.91 15.60
N MET A 11 8.27 -1.19 14.49
CA MET A 11 7.54 -1.63 13.30
C MET A 11 8.09 -2.95 12.76
N GLU A 12 9.41 -3.11 12.71
CA GLU A 12 10.05 -4.36 12.29
C GLU A 12 9.73 -5.53 13.21
N LYS A 13 9.82 -5.33 14.54
CA LYS A 13 9.48 -6.35 15.55
C LYS A 13 8.02 -6.79 15.47
N LEU A 14 7.14 -5.88 15.11
CA LEU A 14 5.70 -6.14 14.93
C LEU A 14 5.34 -6.60 13.51
N PHE A 15 6.32 -6.80 12.64
CA PHE A 15 6.15 -7.19 11.24
C PHE A 15 5.29 -6.22 10.42
N PHE A 16 5.25 -4.95 10.79
CA PHE A 16 4.64 -3.92 9.96
C PHE A 16 5.51 -3.59 8.75
N GLU A 17 4.84 -3.22 7.66
CA GLU A 17 5.54 -2.70 6.49
C GLU A 17 5.80 -1.21 6.64
N TYR A 18 6.97 -0.78 6.22
CA TYR A 18 7.31 0.62 6.03
C TYR A 18 8.09 0.78 4.72
N ILE A 19 8.02 1.95 4.13
CA ILE A 19 8.77 2.33 2.93
C ILE A 19 9.48 3.63 3.23
N SER A 20 10.78 3.68 2.97
CA SER A 20 11.56 4.90 3.14
C SER A 20 11.17 5.95 2.09
N LEU A 21 11.43 7.23 2.39
CA LEU A 21 11.19 8.32 1.43
C LEU A 21 11.98 8.14 0.14
N GLY A 22 13.21 7.63 0.23
CA GLY A 22 14.04 7.33 -0.95
C GLY A 22 13.35 6.30 -1.86
N GLU A 23 12.95 5.16 -1.30
CA GLU A 23 12.30 4.08 -2.06
C GLU A 23 10.99 4.52 -2.71
N ILE A 24 10.16 5.31 -2.01
CA ILE A 24 8.87 5.76 -2.57
C ILE A 24 9.04 6.87 -3.61
N THR A 25 10.13 7.63 -3.52
CA THR A 25 10.48 8.65 -4.51
C THR A 25 11.04 8.02 -5.78
N GLU A 26 11.81 6.95 -5.65
CA GLU A 26 12.35 6.17 -6.76
C GLU A 26 11.23 5.40 -7.49
N ASP A 27 10.34 4.76 -6.74
CA ASP A 27 9.21 4.00 -7.27
C ASP A 27 7.97 4.18 -6.37
N ASN A 28 7.07 5.07 -6.77
CA ASN A 28 5.84 5.32 -6.01
C ASN A 28 4.84 4.16 -6.06
N MET A 29 4.96 3.23 -7.01
CA MET A 29 4.12 2.04 -7.09
C MET A 29 4.28 1.12 -5.88
N LYS A 30 5.43 1.16 -5.18
CA LYS A 30 5.65 0.40 -3.93
C LYS A 30 4.62 0.72 -2.85
N ALA A 31 4.08 1.95 -2.83
CA ALA A 31 3.06 2.35 -1.87
C ALA A 31 1.64 1.88 -2.22
N GLU A 32 1.35 1.59 -3.48
CA GLU A 32 0.00 1.24 -3.94
C GLU A 32 -0.59 0.05 -3.16
N PRO A 33 0.09 -1.09 -3.00
CA PRO A 33 -0.47 -2.21 -2.25
C PRO A 33 -0.71 -1.91 -0.76
N LEU A 34 0.11 -1.04 -0.15
CA LEU A 34 -0.09 -0.61 1.24
C LEU A 34 -1.36 0.23 1.35
N MET A 35 -1.53 1.21 0.48
CA MET A 35 -2.72 2.05 0.42
C MET A 35 -3.97 1.22 0.11
N ARG A 36 -3.89 0.28 -0.83
CA ARG A 36 -4.98 -0.64 -1.19
C ARG A 36 -5.40 -1.56 -0.05
N ASN A 37 -4.51 -1.86 0.89
CA ASN A 37 -4.80 -2.69 2.06
C ASN A 37 -5.27 -1.89 3.29
N ALA A 38 -5.17 -0.58 3.27
CA ALA A 38 -5.51 0.28 4.40
C ALA A 38 -7.01 0.54 4.50
N ASN A 39 -7.56 0.50 5.72
CA ASN A 39 -8.93 0.94 6.01
C ASN A 39 -8.99 2.46 6.28
N ILE A 40 -7.93 2.98 6.90
CA ILE A 40 -7.77 4.39 7.26
C ILE A 40 -6.42 4.85 6.73
N VAL A 41 -6.39 6.02 6.12
CA VAL A 41 -5.15 6.68 5.68
C VAL A 41 -5.02 8.01 6.38
N SER A 42 -3.86 8.26 6.96
CA SER A 42 -3.51 9.48 7.68
C SER A 42 -2.32 10.14 6.98
N PHE A 43 -2.48 11.41 6.64
CA PHE A 43 -1.40 12.26 6.12
C PHE A 43 -1.01 13.28 7.19
N ASP A 44 0.23 13.21 7.65
CA ASP A 44 0.85 14.30 8.42
C ASP A 44 1.41 15.34 7.45
N MET A 45 0.85 16.53 7.44
CA MET A 45 1.23 17.60 6.53
C MET A 45 2.62 18.16 6.83
N LYS A 46 3.18 17.93 8.02
CA LYS A 46 4.60 18.23 8.31
C LYS A 46 5.56 17.33 7.52
N ALA A 47 5.12 16.17 7.03
CA ALA A 47 5.93 15.31 6.19
C ALA A 47 6.15 15.87 4.78
N LEU A 48 5.39 16.88 4.36
CA LEU A 48 5.51 17.47 3.04
C LEU A 48 6.77 18.32 2.87
N ASN A 49 7.27 18.37 1.65
CA ASN A 49 8.33 19.31 1.25
C ASN A 49 7.80 20.74 1.30
N THR A 50 8.25 21.49 2.27
CA THR A 50 7.92 22.89 2.54
C THR A 50 9.18 23.65 2.94
N GLN A 51 9.07 24.97 3.16
CA GLN A 51 10.20 25.76 3.66
C GLN A 51 10.75 25.27 5.00
N GLY A 52 9.89 24.65 5.84
CA GLY A 52 10.30 24.08 7.14
C GLY A 52 10.81 22.62 7.03
N ASN A 53 10.56 21.94 5.91
CA ASN A 53 11.00 20.56 5.68
C ASN A 53 11.36 20.34 4.20
N PRO A 54 12.53 20.84 3.74
CA PRO A 54 12.93 20.76 2.33
C PRO A 54 13.16 19.32 1.84
N ASN A 55 13.39 18.39 2.75
CA ASN A 55 13.61 16.98 2.45
C ASN A 55 12.33 16.13 2.62
N GLY A 56 11.16 16.75 2.74
CA GLY A 56 9.89 16.06 2.88
C GLY A 56 9.36 15.46 1.58
N ILE A 57 8.19 14.88 1.68
CA ILE A 57 7.46 14.30 0.54
C ILE A 57 7.10 15.41 -0.45
N HIS A 58 7.46 15.23 -1.71
CA HIS A 58 7.09 16.19 -2.76
C HIS A 58 5.56 16.27 -2.91
N PRO A 59 4.95 17.45 -3.08
CA PRO A 59 3.50 17.63 -3.22
C PRO A 59 2.83 16.70 -4.25
N ARG A 60 3.44 16.54 -5.42
CA ARG A 60 2.94 15.60 -6.44
C ARG A 60 2.84 14.18 -5.93
N LEU A 61 3.80 13.71 -5.14
CA LEU A 61 3.77 12.36 -4.59
C LEU A 61 2.63 12.21 -3.58
N SER A 62 2.37 13.19 -2.73
CA SER A 62 1.23 13.15 -1.80
C SER A 62 -0.12 13.04 -2.52
N CYS A 63 -0.30 13.73 -3.65
CA CYS A 63 -1.48 13.58 -4.50
C CYS A 63 -1.60 12.16 -5.09
N ILE A 64 -0.49 11.57 -5.56
CA ILE A 64 -0.48 10.19 -6.07
C ILE A 64 -0.87 9.21 -4.96
N LEU A 65 -0.31 9.36 -3.75
CA LEU A 65 -0.63 8.51 -2.61
C LEU A 65 -2.10 8.62 -2.20
N ALA A 66 -2.65 9.85 -2.20
CA ALA A 66 -4.06 10.08 -1.93
C ALA A 66 -4.96 9.39 -2.97
N LYS A 67 -4.56 9.43 -4.25
CA LYS A 67 -5.28 8.73 -5.32
C LYS A 67 -5.24 7.21 -5.12
N TYR A 68 -4.10 6.63 -4.75
CA TYR A 68 -4.02 5.20 -4.44
C TYR A 68 -4.92 4.82 -3.26
N ALA A 69 -4.94 5.65 -2.21
CA ALA A 69 -5.86 5.47 -1.09
C ALA A 69 -7.33 5.54 -1.55
N GLY A 70 -7.67 6.51 -2.39
CA GLY A 70 -9.00 6.63 -2.98
C GLY A 70 -9.43 5.42 -3.80
N GLN A 71 -8.53 4.83 -4.58
CA GLN A 71 -8.78 3.63 -5.39
C GLN A 71 -8.95 2.35 -4.57
N SER A 72 -8.64 2.37 -3.28
CA SER A 72 -8.81 1.21 -2.41
C SER A 72 -10.27 0.96 -2.09
N ASN A 73 -10.73 -0.29 -2.26
CA ASN A 73 -12.07 -0.71 -1.83
C ASN A 73 -12.19 -0.81 -0.29
N LYS A 74 -11.08 -0.82 0.43
CA LYS A 74 -11.02 -0.89 1.89
C LYS A 74 -11.01 0.47 2.55
N THR A 75 -10.38 1.47 1.93
CA THR A 75 -10.21 2.78 2.54
C THR A 75 -11.53 3.51 2.65
N SER A 76 -11.96 3.75 3.87
CA SER A 76 -13.18 4.47 4.22
C SER A 76 -12.92 5.87 4.79
N PHE A 77 -11.68 6.17 5.17
CA PHE A 77 -11.32 7.42 5.81
C PHE A 77 -9.94 7.92 5.35
N LEU A 78 -9.88 9.22 5.01
CA LEU A 78 -8.66 9.96 4.78
C LEU A 78 -8.60 11.13 5.78
N GLY A 79 -7.57 11.19 6.61
CA GLY A 79 -7.32 12.30 7.53
C GLY A 79 -6.09 13.10 7.13
N LEU A 80 -6.20 14.42 7.18
CA LEU A 80 -5.08 15.34 7.02
C LEU A 80 -4.82 15.99 8.39
N PHE A 81 -3.59 15.87 8.90
CA PHE A 81 -3.20 16.31 10.22
C PHE A 81 -2.06 17.31 10.14
N GLU A 82 -1.86 18.09 11.21
CA GLU A 82 -0.81 19.11 11.30
C GLU A 82 -0.87 20.14 10.15
N LEU A 83 -2.09 20.63 9.91
CA LEU A 83 -2.37 21.61 8.87
C LEU A 83 -1.73 22.95 9.22
N ASN A 84 -1.15 23.59 8.21
CA ASN A 84 -0.60 24.94 8.29
C ASN A 84 -1.55 25.90 7.60
N ASP A 85 -1.98 26.96 8.30
CA ASP A 85 -2.94 27.92 7.77
C ASP A 85 -2.25 28.98 6.90
N ASN A 86 -1.99 28.62 5.63
CA ASN A 86 -1.60 29.57 4.61
C ASN A 86 -2.20 29.19 3.25
N VAL A 87 -2.34 30.17 2.36
CA VAL A 87 -3.03 30.02 1.06
C VAL A 87 -2.41 28.92 0.18
N ILE A 88 -1.08 28.77 0.19
CA ILE A 88 -0.39 27.78 -0.63
C ILE A 88 -0.65 26.38 -0.08
N SER A 89 -0.54 26.21 1.23
CA SER A 89 -0.83 24.96 1.90
C SER A 89 -2.29 24.54 1.71
N ASN A 90 -3.23 25.48 1.85
CA ASN A 90 -4.66 25.19 1.67
C ASN A 90 -4.98 24.73 0.25
N LYS A 91 -4.34 25.28 -0.78
CA LYS A 91 -4.45 24.78 -2.17
C LYS A 91 -3.97 23.33 -2.29
N LEU A 92 -2.81 23.01 -1.73
CA LEU A 92 -2.27 21.65 -1.77
C LEU A 92 -3.18 20.66 -1.02
N TYR A 93 -3.73 21.04 0.13
CA TYR A 93 -4.67 20.18 0.87
C TYR A 93 -5.93 19.90 0.03
N SER A 94 -6.45 20.92 -0.64
CA SER A 94 -7.57 20.76 -1.55
C SER A 94 -7.25 19.82 -2.72
N GLU A 95 -6.04 19.91 -3.28
CA GLU A 95 -5.58 18.98 -4.32
C GLU A 95 -5.47 17.54 -3.81
N ILE A 96 -4.91 17.32 -2.62
CA ILE A 96 -4.81 15.98 -2.01
C ILE A 96 -6.21 15.37 -1.85
N ILE A 97 -7.16 16.14 -1.31
CA ILE A 97 -8.56 15.71 -1.16
C ILE A 97 -9.19 15.42 -2.52
N TRP A 98 -8.97 16.28 -3.52
CA TRP A 98 -9.49 16.08 -4.87
C TRP A 98 -8.96 14.79 -5.50
N TYR A 99 -7.64 14.50 -5.38
CA TYR A 99 -7.06 13.27 -5.88
C TYR A 99 -7.59 12.03 -5.17
N PHE A 100 -7.89 12.13 -3.88
CA PHE A 100 -8.55 11.05 -3.15
C PHE A 100 -9.97 10.78 -3.72
N ILE A 101 -10.75 11.82 -3.96
CA ILE A 101 -12.10 11.72 -4.55
C ILE A 101 -12.03 11.16 -5.99
N ASP A 102 -11.09 11.64 -6.81
CA ASP A 102 -10.84 11.10 -8.16
C ASP A 102 -10.45 9.61 -8.09
N GLY A 103 -9.74 9.22 -7.06
CA GLY A 103 -9.45 7.80 -6.79
C GLY A 103 -10.69 6.99 -6.47
N ILE A 104 -11.61 7.52 -5.65
CA ILE A 104 -12.88 6.85 -5.31
C ILE A 104 -13.72 6.60 -6.56
N ASP A 105 -13.83 7.59 -7.46
CA ASP A 105 -14.55 7.45 -8.71
C ASP A 105 -14.00 6.33 -9.62
N LYS A 106 -12.72 6.01 -9.47
CA LYS A 106 -12.01 4.98 -10.25
C LYS A 106 -11.86 3.64 -9.53
N ARG A 107 -12.64 3.40 -8.48
CA ARG A 107 -12.63 2.11 -7.78
C ARG A 107 -13.16 1.00 -8.68
N ILE A 108 -12.43 -0.10 -8.70
CA ILE A 108 -12.86 -1.35 -9.32
C ILE A 108 -13.14 -2.32 -8.18
N VAL A 109 -14.40 -2.76 -8.06
CA VAL A 109 -14.81 -3.71 -7.00
C VAL A 109 -14.45 -5.12 -7.45
N GLU A 110 -13.47 -5.70 -6.77
CA GLU A 110 -12.94 -7.03 -7.04
C GLU A 110 -12.85 -7.78 -5.71
N THR A 111 -13.88 -8.57 -5.42
CA THR A 111 -14.03 -9.23 -4.10
C THR A 111 -14.09 -10.74 -4.17
N ASP A 112 -14.48 -11.32 -5.30
CA ASP A 112 -14.55 -12.77 -5.48
C ASP A 112 -13.31 -13.30 -6.21
N PHE A 113 -12.31 -13.70 -5.42
CA PHE A 113 -11.06 -14.28 -5.93
C PHE A 113 -11.21 -15.70 -6.50
N ASN A 114 -12.38 -16.34 -6.32
CA ASN A 114 -12.67 -17.65 -6.89
C ASN A 114 -13.30 -17.54 -8.29
N ASP A 115 -13.73 -16.36 -8.69
CA ASP A 115 -14.26 -16.13 -10.02
C ASP A 115 -13.14 -16.14 -11.08
N SER A 116 -13.08 -17.21 -11.85
CA SER A 116 -12.10 -17.38 -12.94
C SER A 116 -12.32 -16.43 -14.13
N GLN A 117 -13.45 -15.74 -14.23
CA GLN A 117 -13.68 -14.71 -15.24
C GLN A 117 -12.94 -13.41 -14.87
N THR A 118 -12.87 -13.12 -13.57
CA THR A 118 -12.24 -11.91 -13.03
C THR A 118 -10.76 -12.12 -12.70
N PHE A 119 -10.37 -13.29 -12.19
CA PHE A 119 -9.00 -13.52 -11.72
C PHE A 119 -8.30 -14.67 -12.45
N ASN A 120 -7.01 -14.49 -12.69
CA ASN A 120 -6.06 -15.56 -12.95
C ASN A 120 -5.40 -15.97 -11.63
N LYS A 121 -5.33 -17.28 -11.38
CA LYS A 121 -4.67 -17.87 -10.22
C LYS A 121 -3.36 -18.50 -10.61
N TYR A 122 -2.30 -18.22 -9.89
CA TYR A 122 -0.97 -18.79 -10.06
C TYR A 122 -0.50 -19.39 -8.75
N ILE A 123 0.07 -20.59 -8.79
CA ILE A 123 0.70 -21.24 -7.62
C ILE A 123 2.19 -21.34 -7.94
N VAL A 124 3.00 -20.72 -7.09
CA VAL A 124 4.46 -20.71 -7.21
C VAL A 124 5.03 -21.46 -6.03
N GLN A 125 5.77 -22.54 -6.33
CA GLN A 125 6.54 -23.24 -5.31
C GLN A 125 7.89 -22.54 -5.14
N THR A 126 8.18 -22.09 -3.93
CA THR A 126 9.41 -21.36 -3.62
C THR A 126 9.93 -21.75 -2.24
N SER A 127 11.22 -22.09 -2.14
CA SER A 127 11.91 -22.44 -0.89
C SER A 127 11.13 -23.43 -0.01
N GLY A 128 10.49 -24.43 -0.65
CA GLY A 128 9.68 -25.45 0.04
C GLY A 128 8.30 -25.00 0.51
N ARG A 129 7.79 -23.88 0.00
CA ARG A 129 6.45 -23.35 0.29
C ARG A 129 5.70 -23.02 -0.99
N ASP A 130 4.40 -23.24 -0.98
CA ASP A 130 3.51 -22.82 -2.06
C ASP A 130 2.92 -21.44 -1.74
N ILE A 131 3.17 -20.47 -2.62
CA ILE A 131 2.57 -19.14 -2.54
C ILE A 131 1.57 -19.02 -3.68
N THR A 132 0.32 -18.73 -3.35
CA THR A 132 -0.74 -18.51 -4.34
C THR A 132 -0.88 -17.02 -4.63
N PHE A 133 -0.81 -16.68 -5.92
CA PHE A 133 -1.03 -15.33 -6.42
C PHE A 133 -2.32 -15.25 -7.23
N PHE A 134 -2.93 -14.09 -7.21
CA PHE A 134 -4.09 -13.75 -8.03
C PHE A 134 -3.80 -12.46 -8.79
N LYS A 135 -4.04 -12.47 -10.10
CA LYS A 135 -3.99 -11.28 -10.94
C LYS A 135 -5.39 -10.99 -11.47
N SER A 136 -5.88 -9.79 -11.24
CA SER A 136 -7.12 -9.34 -11.87
C SER A 136 -6.95 -9.19 -13.37
N LYS A 137 -7.95 -9.60 -14.12
CA LYS A 137 -8.05 -9.39 -15.58
C LYS A 137 -8.61 -8.00 -15.92
N ILE A 138 -9.18 -7.30 -14.93
CA ILE A 138 -9.83 -5.99 -15.11
C ILE A 138 -8.86 -4.88 -14.71
N SER A 139 -8.35 -4.91 -13.47
CA SER A 139 -7.45 -3.88 -12.93
C SER A 139 -5.97 -4.19 -13.13
N GLU A 140 -5.63 -5.40 -13.55
CA GLU A 140 -4.27 -5.96 -13.64
C GLU A 140 -3.50 -5.98 -12.31
N LYS A 141 -4.17 -5.69 -11.20
CA LYS A 141 -3.61 -5.70 -9.85
C LYS A 141 -3.39 -7.13 -9.36
N TRP A 142 -2.44 -7.25 -8.42
CA TRP A 142 -2.01 -8.52 -7.87
C TRP A 142 -2.32 -8.66 -6.38
N TRP A 143 -2.55 -9.90 -5.95
CA TRP A 143 -2.72 -10.28 -4.53
C TRP A 143 -1.99 -11.58 -4.25
N MET A 144 -1.58 -11.78 -3.00
CA MET A 144 -1.07 -13.04 -2.46
C MET A 144 -2.05 -13.61 -1.45
N LEU A 145 -2.20 -14.93 -1.47
CA LEU A 145 -2.98 -15.63 -0.46
C LEU A 145 -2.19 -15.77 0.84
N ILE A 146 -2.81 -15.40 1.94
CA ILE A 146 -2.28 -15.62 3.29
C ILE A 146 -3.24 -16.51 4.05
N HIS A 147 -2.72 -17.63 4.55
CA HIS A 147 -3.46 -18.50 5.45
C HIS A 147 -3.15 -18.10 6.88
N SER A 148 -4.19 -17.82 7.67
CA SER A 148 -4.04 -17.62 9.11
C SER A 148 -3.91 -18.97 9.80
N PRO A 149 -2.83 -19.21 10.59
CA PRO A 149 -2.71 -20.45 11.36
C PRO A 149 -3.77 -20.57 12.46
N SER A 150 -4.33 -19.44 12.91
CA SER A 150 -5.26 -19.35 14.04
C SER A 150 -6.73 -19.32 13.63
N SER A 151 -7.04 -19.11 12.37
CA SER A 151 -8.41 -19.06 11.85
C SER A 151 -8.51 -19.72 10.47
N SER A 152 -9.67 -20.31 10.17
CA SER A 152 -9.97 -20.81 8.82
C SER A 152 -10.18 -19.67 7.80
N SER A 153 -9.92 -18.42 8.18
CA SER A 153 -10.09 -17.26 7.31
C SER A 153 -8.96 -17.17 6.31
N THR A 154 -9.32 -16.94 5.08
CA THR A 154 -8.42 -16.69 3.97
C THR A 154 -8.29 -15.18 3.77
N ASN A 155 -7.07 -14.67 3.81
CA ASN A 155 -6.79 -13.26 3.58
C ASN A 155 -6.04 -13.06 2.27
N TYR A 156 -6.47 -12.06 1.49
CA TYR A 156 -5.83 -11.67 0.24
C TYR A 156 -5.03 -10.39 0.47
N LEU A 157 -3.71 -10.53 0.44
CA LEU A 157 -2.76 -9.43 0.65
C LEU A 157 -2.44 -8.77 -0.69
N PRO A 158 -2.73 -7.49 -0.88
CA PRO A 158 -2.31 -6.76 -2.07
C PRO A 158 -0.79 -6.80 -2.26
N CYS A 159 -0.35 -7.00 -3.49
CA CYS A 159 1.05 -7.05 -3.85
C CYS A 159 1.30 -6.44 -5.24
N LEU A 160 2.55 -6.41 -5.67
CA LEU A 160 2.97 -6.00 -7.00
C LEU A 160 3.31 -7.23 -7.85
N GLU A 161 3.37 -7.05 -9.17
CA GLU A 161 3.89 -8.07 -10.08
C GLU A 161 5.35 -8.43 -9.74
N GLY A 162 6.14 -7.48 -9.24
CA GLY A 162 7.49 -7.73 -8.76
C GLY A 162 7.59 -8.77 -7.66
N ASP A 163 6.59 -8.85 -6.76
CA ASP A 163 6.53 -9.90 -5.74
C ASP A 163 6.33 -11.29 -6.37
N TYR A 164 5.52 -11.37 -7.42
CA TYR A 164 5.33 -12.62 -8.19
C TYR A 164 6.60 -13.02 -8.92
N GLN A 165 7.26 -12.08 -9.59
CA GLN A 165 8.55 -12.34 -10.28
C GLN A 165 9.65 -12.76 -9.29
N TYR A 166 9.67 -12.15 -8.09
CA TYR A 166 10.60 -12.51 -7.03
C TYR A 166 10.38 -13.95 -6.54
N ALA A 167 9.12 -14.37 -6.43
CA ALA A 167 8.77 -15.74 -6.07
C ALA A 167 9.16 -16.76 -7.15
N LEU A 168 8.99 -16.43 -8.43
CA LEU A 168 9.42 -17.29 -9.55
C LEU A 168 10.93 -17.57 -9.54
N ASN A 169 11.74 -16.68 -8.96
CA ASN A 169 13.17 -16.86 -8.77
C ASN A 169 13.53 -17.55 -7.43
N ASP A 170 12.63 -18.38 -6.89
CA ASP A 170 12.79 -19.16 -5.65
C ASP A 170 13.02 -18.29 -4.39
N ASN A 171 12.50 -17.08 -4.37
CA ASN A 171 12.60 -16.18 -3.23
C ASN A 171 11.23 -15.94 -2.58
N ILE A 172 11.19 -15.83 -1.25
CA ILE A 172 9.94 -15.53 -0.54
C ILE A 172 9.76 -14.00 -0.46
N PRO A 173 8.65 -13.43 -1.00
CA PRO A 173 8.39 -12.00 -0.90
C PRO A 173 8.32 -11.54 0.56
N GLY A 174 9.08 -10.49 0.89
CA GLY A 174 9.20 -9.99 2.27
C GLY A 174 7.85 -9.57 2.86
N ARG A 175 6.96 -9.01 2.02
CA ARG A 175 5.59 -8.66 2.38
C ARG A 175 4.78 -9.88 2.83
N TRP A 176 4.84 -10.98 2.07
CA TRP A 176 4.17 -12.23 2.42
C TRP A 176 4.68 -12.79 3.76
N LEU A 177 6.02 -12.78 3.94
CA LEU A 177 6.66 -13.27 5.15
C LEU A 177 6.26 -12.44 6.39
N LYS A 178 6.21 -11.10 6.27
CA LYS A 178 5.75 -10.22 7.35
C LYS A 178 4.28 -10.47 7.68
N ALA A 179 3.42 -10.57 6.68
CA ALA A 179 2.00 -10.81 6.88
C ALA A 179 1.71 -12.15 7.56
N THR A 180 2.40 -13.23 7.17
CA THR A 180 2.23 -14.56 7.79
C THR A 180 2.71 -14.62 9.24
N LYS A 181 3.66 -13.76 9.64
CA LYS A 181 4.15 -13.69 11.03
C LYS A 181 3.28 -12.80 11.93
N ARG A 182 2.50 -11.89 11.34
CA ARG A 182 1.64 -10.96 12.08
C ARG A 182 0.26 -11.54 12.40
N ILE A 183 -0.17 -12.55 11.68
CA ILE A 183 -1.43 -13.27 11.88
C ILE A 183 -1.22 -14.36 12.92
#